data_b18362a86a3ed2ef4c6a71b1b8411afc
#
_entry.id   b18362a86a3ed2ef4c6a71b1b8411afc
#
_cell.length_a   1.000
_cell.length_b   1.000
_cell.length_c   1.000
_cell.angle_alpha   90.00
_cell.angle_beta   90.00
_cell.angle_gamma   90.00
#
_symmetry.space_group_name_H-M   'P 1'
#
loop_
_entity.id
_entity.type
_entity.pdbx_description
1 polymer ?
#
loop_
_entity_poly.entity_id
_entity_poly.type
_entity_poly.pdbx_seq_one_letter_code
_entity_poly.pdbx_strand_id
1 'polypeptide(L)'
;LRNQISQRLERGKVDFSLFVEVTGEETTSKINVPIIKGYINQMKAVIPNADETELMKMAVRMPDALKTERDEIDENEWKKIQTVIDEALENIANFRKDEGASLEKEFQLRIANINNLMNEAVSYDAERVETVKTRLRTALDELKVTVDENRFEQELIFYLEKYDITEEKVRLGNHLSYFLETLNGMEANGRKLGFITQEMGREINTMGSKSNHTEMQKLVVMMKDELEKIKEQVLNVL
;
A
#
# COMPACT_ATOMS: atom_id res chain seq x y z
N LEU A 1 5.75 23.48 -10.32
CA LEU A 1 6.13 22.53 -9.26
C LEU A 1 5.08 21.45 -9.06
N ARG A 2 3.83 21.78 -8.72
CA ARG A 2 2.79 20.79 -8.44
C ARG A 2 2.66 19.72 -9.53
N ASN A 3 2.60 20.14 -10.80
CA ASN A 3 2.51 19.22 -11.93
C ASN A 3 3.78 18.36 -12.09
N GLN A 4 4.95 18.94 -11.91
CA GLN A 4 6.23 18.23 -11.96
C GLN A 4 6.33 17.15 -10.85
N ILE A 5 6.00 17.52 -9.64
CA ILE A 5 6.01 16.59 -8.48
C ILE A 5 4.98 15.46 -8.70
N SER A 6 3.76 15.81 -9.12
CA SER A 6 2.70 14.83 -9.38
C SER A 6 3.05 13.86 -10.51
N GLN A 7 3.66 14.33 -11.59
CA GLN A 7 4.08 13.47 -12.71
C GLN A 7 5.22 12.52 -12.33
N ARG A 8 6.19 12.97 -11.51
CA ARG A 8 7.32 12.13 -11.11
C ARG A 8 6.97 11.12 -10.02
N LEU A 9 6.02 11.45 -9.14
CA LEU A 9 5.65 10.57 -8.02
C LEU A 9 4.47 9.64 -8.32
N GLU A 10 3.76 9.87 -9.40
CA GLU A 10 2.64 9.09 -9.95
C GLU A 10 1.52 8.81 -8.94
N ARG A 11 1.84 8.36 -7.72
CA ARG A 11 0.89 7.96 -6.69
C ARG A 11 1.34 8.41 -5.30
N GLY A 12 0.36 8.66 -4.43
CA GLY A 12 0.55 9.01 -3.03
C GLY A 12 0.04 10.41 -2.70
N LYS A 13 -0.09 10.70 -1.40
CA LYS A 13 -0.36 12.03 -0.91
C LYS A 13 0.97 12.75 -0.68
N VAL A 14 1.12 13.92 -1.30
CA VAL A 14 2.33 14.73 -1.18
C VAL A 14 1.97 16.07 -0.58
N ASP A 15 2.59 16.40 0.53
CA ASP A 15 2.53 17.73 1.15
C ASP A 15 3.88 18.41 0.90
N PHE A 16 3.87 19.52 0.15
CA PHE A 16 5.05 20.33 -0.15
C PHE A 16 4.91 21.71 0.46
N SER A 17 5.91 22.14 1.22
CA SER A 17 5.98 23.46 1.82
C SER A 17 7.34 24.09 1.56
N LEU A 18 7.36 25.33 1.16
CA LEU A 18 8.56 26.14 1.02
C LEU A 18 8.48 27.32 2.00
N PHE A 19 9.44 27.39 2.90
CA PHE A 19 9.58 28.51 3.84
C PHE A 19 10.83 29.31 3.46
N VAL A 20 10.66 30.62 3.38
CA VAL A 20 11.76 31.55 3.18
C VAL A 20 11.93 32.33 4.47
N GLU A 21 13.10 32.19 5.11
CA GLU A 21 13.49 32.96 6.26
C GLU A 21 14.52 34.01 5.83
N VAL A 22 14.22 35.27 6.11
CA VAL A 22 15.14 36.37 5.84
C VAL A 22 16.14 36.46 6.99
N THR A 23 17.35 36.00 6.75
CA THR A 23 18.47 36.08 7.70
C THR A 23 19.31 37.31 7.40
N GLY A 24 18.97 38.48 7.95
CA GLY A 24 19.73 39.69 7.72
C GLY A 24 19.22 40.87 8.56
N GLU A 25 19.90 42.01 8.45
CA GLU A 25 19.51 43.26 9.11
C GLU A 25 18.35 43.97 8.41
N GLU A 26 17.89 43.46 7.25
CA GLU A 26 16.77 44.03 6.49
C GLU A 26 15.43 43.66 7.12
N THR A 27 14.62 44.65 7.37
CA THR A 27 13.24 44.44 7.89
C THR A 27 12.32 44.06 6.74
N THR A 28 11.52 42.99 6.92
CA THR A 28 10.50 42.55 5.94
C THR A 28 9.36 43.55 5.72
N SER A 29 9.31 44.60 6.59
CA SER A 29 8.26 45.61 6.52
C SER A 29 8.88 47.00 6.33
N LYS A 30 8.45 47.71 5.30
CA LYS A 30 8.83 49.08 5.01
C LYS A 30 7.71 50.03 5.44
N ILE A 31 8.13 51.24 5.94
CA ILE A 31 7.17 52.29 6.32
C ILE A 31 6.50 52.84 5.05
N ASN A 32 5.18 52.78 5.01
CA ASN A 32 4.39 53.40 3.96
C ASN A 32 4.22 54.92 4.20
N VAL A 33 5.25 55.67 3.81
CA VAL A 33 5.33 57.11 4.04
C VAL A 33 4.10 57.87 3.53
N PRO A 34 3.54 57.64 2.34
CA PRO A 34 2.33 58.33 1.89
C PRO A 34 1.11 58.11 2.82
N ILE A 35 0.90 56.88 3.26
CA ILE A 35 -0.22 56.55 4.15
C ILE A 35 -0.05 57.20 5.54
N ILE A 36 1.15 57.11 6.10
CA ILE A 36 1.45 57.74 7.39
C ILE A 36 1.25 59.23 7.32
N LYS A 37 1.74 59.91 6.28
CA LYS A 37 1.50 61.35 6.04
C LYS A 37 -0.01 61.67 5.92
N GLY A 38 -0.76 60.82 5.22
CA GLY A 38 -2.22 60.95 5.10
C GLY A 38 -2.91 60.91 6.48
N TYR A 39 -2.56 59.94 7.34
CA TYR A 39 -3.10 59.85 8.68
C TYR A 39 -2.72 61.06 9.56
N ILE A 40 -1.47 61.49 9.51
CA ILE A 40 -1.01 62.67 10.25
C ILE A 40 -1.80 63.93 9.81
N ASN A 41 -2.01 64.14 8.54
CA ASN A 41 -2.79 65.27 8.02
C ASN A 41 -4.26 65.23 8.47
N GLN A 42 -4.89 64.05 8.44
CA GLN A 42 -6.26 63.87 8.93
C GLN A 42 -6.36 64.18 10.45
N MET A 43 -5.41 63.70 11.25
CA MET A 43 -5.37 63.96 12.69
C MET A 43 -5.11 65.45 13.02
N LYS A 44 -4.22 66.13 12.23
CA LYS A 44 -3.99 67.60 12.34
C LYS A 44 -5.22 68.43 11.96
N ALA A 45 -6.04 67.94 11.03
CA ALA A 45 -7.29 68.62 10.71
C ALA A 45 -8.28 68.61 11.88
N VAL A 46 -8.21 67.65 12.78
CA VAL A 46 -9.04 67.56 14.00
C VAL A 46 -8.40 68.31 15.15
N ILE A 47 -7.08 68.22 15.36
CA ILE A 47 -6.31 68.84 16.41
C ILE A 47 -5.11 69.57 15.79
N PRO A 48 -5.26 70.88 15.38
CA PRO A 48 -4.23 71.56 14.58
C PRO A 48 -2.88 71.74 15.29
N ASN A 49 -2.87 71.77 16.59
CA ASN A 49 -1.67 72.01 17.41
C ASN A 49 -1.14 70.74 18.09
N ALA A 50 -1.48 69.53 17.55
CA ALA A 50 -0.99 68.26 18.10
C ALA A 50 0.51 68.12 17.84
N ASP A 51 1.21 67.50 18.80
CA ASP A 51 2.62 67.14 18.63
C ASP A 51 2.83 66.14 17.51
N GLU A 52 3.73 66.47 16.59
CA GLU A 52 4.02 65.58 15.42
C GLU A 52 4.58 64.22 15.82
N THR A 53 5.35 64.18 16.91
CA THR A 53 5.92 62.93 17.40
C THR A 53 4.83 61.97 17.90
N GLU A 54 3.84 62.53 18.62
CA GLU A 54 2.70 61.72 19.08
C GLU A 54 1.81 61.27 17.91
N LEU A 55 1.58 62.14 16.94
CA LEU A 55 0.85 61.79 15.73
C LEU A 55 1.57 60.69 14.92
N MET A 56 2.91 60.71 14.84
CA MET A 56 3.70 59.67 14.18
C MET A 56 3.58 58.34 14.92
N LYS A 57 3.64 58.33 16.25
CA LYS A 57 3.45 57.13 17.05
C LYS A 57 2.07 56.50 16.86
N MET A 58 1.04 57.29 16.64
CA MET A 58 -0.31 56.84 16.34
C MET A 58 -0.42 56.33 14.90
N ALA A 59 0.09 57.12 13.95
CA ALA A 59 -0.01 56.82 12.50
C ALA A 59 0.69 55.51 12.12
N VAL A 60 1.82 55.17 12.76
CA VAL A 60 2.56 53.90 12.51
C VAL A 60 1.76 52.66 12.90
N ARG A 61 0.78 52.81 13.82
CA ARG A 61 -0.11 51.74 14.28
C ARG A 61 -1.41 51.58 13.48
N MET A 62 -1.64 52.53 12.57
CA MET A 62 -2.84 52.53 11.74
C MET A 62 -2.73 51.50 10.59
N PRO A 63 -3.86 51.02 10.04
CA PRO A 63 -3.86 50.07 8.90
C PRO A 63 -3.00 50.59 7.74
N ASP A 64 -2.34 49.67 7.05
CA ASP A 64 -1.49 49.94 5.86
C ASP A 64 -0.29 50.89 6.11
N ALA A 65 -0.02 51.28 7.36
CA ALA A 65 1.14 52.10 7.73
C ALA A 65 2.48 51.37 7.47
N LEU A 66 2.48 50.04 7.54
CA LEU A 66 3.60 49.19 7.19
C LEU A 66 3.22 48.37 5.96
N LYS A 67 4.10 48.34 4.98
CA LYS A 67 3.96 47.55 3.77
C LYS A 67 4.98 46.42 3.81
N THR A 68 4.49 45.17 3.82
CA THR A 68 5.36 44.00 3.66
C THR A 68 5.66 43.85 2.18
N GLU A 69 6.86 44.13 1.75
CA GLU A 69 7.33 43.79 0.43
C GLU A 69 7.88 42.36 0.48
N ARG A 70 7.24 41.46 -0.25
CA ARG A 70 7.82 40.15 -0.54
C ARG A 70 8.66 40.32 -1.78
N ASP A 71 9.97 40.19 -1.64
CA ASP A 71 10.84 40.16 -2.79
C ASP A 71 10.42 38.96 -3.66
N GLU A 72 10.28 39.19 -4.95
CA GLU A 72 10.08 38.12 -5.90
C GLU A 72 11.33 37.26 -5.92
N ILE A 73 11.15 35.92 -5.85
CA ILE A 73 12.26 34.97 -5.94
C ILE A 73 12.96 35.18 -7.27
N ASP A 74 14.26 35.50 -7.27
CA ASP A 74 15.01 35.69 -8.48
C ASP A 74 15.22 34.37 -9.26
N GLU A 75 15.58 34.45 -10.55
CA GLU A 75 15.77 33.26 -11.40
C GLU A 75 16.90 32.34 -10.88
N ASN A 76 17.92 32.87 -10.20
CA ASN A 76 19.02 32.05 -9.69
C ASN A 76 18.62 31.35 -8.40
N GLU A 77 17.87 32.01 -7.54
CA GLU A 77 17.26 31.40 -6.36
C GLU A 77 16.29 30.32 -6.75
N TRP A 78 15.45 30.62 -7.76
CA TRP A 78 14.51 29.62 -8.29
C TRP A 78 15.20 28.37 -8.84
N LYS A 79 16.29 28.52 -9.57
CA LYS A 79 17.10 27.39 -10.08
C LYS A 79 17.68 26.53 -8.93
N LYS A 80 18.16 27.19 -7.86
CA LYS A 80 18.64 26.46 -6.69
C LYS A 80 17.52 25.64 -6.02
N ILE A 81 16.34 26.25 -5.86
CA ILE A 81 15.18 25.57 -5.31
C ILE A 81 14.79 24.38 -6.20
N GLN A 82 14.75 24.56 -7.53
CA GLN A 82 14.48 23.46 -8.45
C GLN A 82 15.48 22.32 -8.31
N THR A 83 16.79 22.61 -8.22
CA THR A 83 17.82 21.59 -8.04
C THR A 83 17.56 20.75 -6.79
N VAL A 84 17.28 21.39 -5.66
CA VAL A 84 16.99 20.67 -4.40
C VAL A 84 15.73 19.81 -4.50
N ILE A 85 14.70 20.31 -5.20
CA ILE A 85 13.46 19.54 -5.44
C ILE A 85 13.73 18.33 -6.33
N ASP A 86 14.52 18.51 -7.41
CA ASP A 86 14.87 17.42 -8.31
C ASP A 86 15.71 16.35 -7.60
N GLU A 87 16.67 16.73 -6.77
CA GLU A 87 17.42 15.81 -5.92
C GLU A 87 16.52 15.04 -4.93
N ALA A 88 15.58 15.73 -4.29
CA ALA A 88 14.64 15.08 -3.38
C ALA A 88 13.73 14.07 -4.11
N LEU A 89 13.26 14.42 -5.31
CA LEU A 89 12.44 13.53 -6.14
C LEU A 89 13.23 12.32 -6.62
N GLU A 90 14.50 12.49 -6.97
CA GLU A 90 15.38 11.40 -7.36
C GLU A 90 15.67 10.46 -6.19
N ASN A 91 15.92 11.00 -5.01
CA ASN A 91 16.10 10.21 -3.80
C ASN A 91 14.85 9.36 -3.47
N ILE A 92 13.65 9.93 -3.58
CA ILE A 92 12.40 9.19 -3.39
C ILE A 92 12.25 8.09 -4.45
N ALA A 93 12.56 8.37 -5.71
CA ALA A 93 12.48 7.39 -6.79
C ALA A 93 13.44 6.22 -6.57
N ASN A 94 14.68 6.50 -6.16
CA ASN A 94 15.66 5.47 -5.82
C ASN A 94 15.22 4.63 -4.62
N PHE A 95 14.74 5.27 -3.55
CA PHE A 95 14.21 4.56 -2.38
C PHE A 95 13.06 3.61 -2.76
N ARG A 96 12.09 4.10 -3.56
CA ARG A 96 10.98 3.26 -4.05
C ARG A 96 11.44 2.08 -4.91
N LYS A 97 12.48 2.28 -5.71
CA LYS A 97 13.06 1.21 -6.52
C LYS A 97 13.70 0.12 -5.66
N ASP A 98 14.44 0.51 -4.63
CA ASP A 98 15.08 -0.43 -3.71
C ASP A 98 14.04 -1.18 -2.86
N GLU A 99 13.01 -0.47 -2.39
CA GLU A 99 11.88 -1.07 -1.68
C GLU A 99 11.12 -2.04 -2.59
N GLY A 100 10.83 -1.65 -3.83
CA GLY A 100 10.18 -2.51 -4.82
C GLY A 100 10.96 -3.79 -5.11
N ALA A 101 12.29 -3.70 -5.26
CA ALA A 101 13.15 -4.86 -5.45
C ALA A 101 13.18 -5.80 -4.23
N SER A 102 13.04 -5.26 -3.02
CA SER A 102 12.90 -6.05 -1.80
C SER A 102 11.55 -6.76 -1.72
N LEU A 103 10.47 -6.05 -2.05
CA LEU A 103 9.11 -6.61 -2.10
C LEU A 103 8.98 -7.72 -3.16
N GLU A 104 9.60 -7.54 -4.31
CA GLU A 104 9.61 -8.57 -5.37
C GLU A 104 10.21 -9.88 -4.88
N LYS A 105 11.37 -9.83 -4.21
CA LYS A 105 12.01 -11.02 -3.63
C LYS A 105 11.14 -11.67 -2.55
N GLU A 106 10.52 -10.86 -1.72
CA GLU A 106 9.60 -11.33 -0.68
C GLU A 106 8.42 -12.07 -1.31
N PHE A 107 7.77 -11.49 -2.32
CA PHE A 107 6.66 -12.14 -3.02
C PHE A 107 7.09 -13.45 -3.69
N GLN A 108 8.23 -13.48 -4.39
CA GLN A 108 8.76 -14.68 -5.01
C GLN A 108 8.97 -15.79 -3.98
N LEU A 109 9.53 -15.46 -2.81
CA LEU A 109 9.74 -16.41 -1.71
C LEU A 109 8.40 -16.95 -1.19
N ARG A 110 7.42 -16.09 -0.91
CA ARG A 110 6.11 -16.52 -0.38
C ARG A 110 5.35 -17.39 -1.39
N ILE A 111 5.36 -17.02 -2.66
CA ILE A 111 4.76 -17.82 -3.73
C ILE A 111 5.42 -19.19 -3.84
N ALA A 112 6.74 -19.25 -3.77
CA ALA A 112 7.47 -20.52 -3.77
C ALA A 112 7.11 -21.39 -2.54
N ASN A 113 6.98 -20.80 -1.36
CA ASN A 113 6.56 -21.49 -0.15
C ASN A 113 5.14 -22.07 -0.29
N ILE A 114 4.17 -21.29 -0.78
CA ILE A 114 2.80 -21.78 -1.01
C ILE A 114 2.82 -22.95 -2.01
N ASN A 115 3.59 -22.86 -3.10
CA ASN A 115 3.70 -23.92 -4.08
C ASN A 115 4.29 -25.21 -3.49
N ASN A 116 5.33 -25.11 -2.67
CA ASN A 116 5.93 -26.25 -1.99
C ASN A 116 4.96 -26.90 -1.01
N LEU A 117 4.28 -26.12 -0.18
CA LEU A 117 3.28 -26.58 0.78
C LEU A 117 2.10 -27.26 0.08
N MET A 118 1.64 -26.70 -1.06
CA MET A 118 0.61 -27.32 -1.89
C MET A 118 1.05 -28.69 -2.42
N ASN A 119 2.25 -28.80 -2.95
CA ASN A 119 2.77 -30.06 -3.47
C ASN A 119 2.96 -31.10 -2.35
N GLU A 120 3.40 -30.67 -1.17
CA GLU A 120 3.48 -31.53 0.01
C GLU A 120 2.10 -32.02 0.45
N ALA A 121 1.08 -31.13 0.49
CA ALA A 121 -0.29 -31.51 0.81
C ALA A 121 -0.84 -32.58 -0.14
N VAL A 122 -0.55 -32.46 -1.42
CA VAL A 122 -0.95 -33.46 -2.43
C VAL A 122 -0.28 -34.83 -2.20
N SER A 123 0.93 -34.90 -1.64
CA SER A 123 1.59 -36.17 -1.38
C SER A 123 0.84 -37.03 -0.33
N TYR A 124 0.05 -36.43 0.54
CA TYR A 124 -0.79 -37.13 1.52
C TYR A 124 -2.13 -37.64 0.95
N ASP A 125 -2.45 -37.38 -0.32
CA ASP A 125 -3.76 -37.71 -0.89
C ASP A 125 -3.98 -39.24 -0.94
N ALA A 126 -2.97 -40.03 -1.30
CA ALA A 126 -3.03 -41.48 -1.30
C ALA A 126 -3.27 -42.08 0.09
N GLU A 127 -2.56 -41.58 1.12
CA GLU A 127 -2.73 -41.99 2.51
C GLU A 127 -4.14 -41.63 3.03
N ARG A 128 -4.65 -40.47 2.67
CA ARG A 128 -6.01 -40.03 2.99
C ARG A 128 -7.05 -41.00 2.47
N VAL A 129 -6.92 -41.42 1.20
CA VAL A 129 -7.83 -42.37 0.55
C VAL A 129 -7.87 -43.69 1.28
N GLU A 130 -6.72 -44.27 1.61
CA GLU A 130 -6.63 -45.54 2.35
C GLU A 130 -7.16 -45.40 3.78
N THR A 131 -6.91 -44.28 4.45
CA THR A 131 -7.43 -44.02 5.81
C THR A 131 -8.97 -44.00 5.77
N VAL A 132 -9.56 -43.31 4.79
CA VAL A 132 -11.02 -43.24 4.64
C VAL A 132 -11.61 -44.63 4.38
N LYS A 133 -11.05 -45.36 3.46
CA LYS A 133 -11.47 -46.73 3.10
C LYS A 133 -11.45 -47.65 4.31
N THR A 134 -10.34 -47.64 5.05
CA THR A 134 -10.17 -48.46 6.27
C THR A 134 -11.22 -48.08 7.34
N ARG A 135 -11.40 -46.80 7.59
CA ARG A 135 -12.38 -46.30 8.56
C ARG A 135 -13.82 -46.72 8.21
N LEU A 136 -14.19 -46.62 6.95
CA LEU A 136 -15.51 -47.01 6.50
C LEU A 136 -15.74 -48.53 6.64
N ARG A 137 -14.74 -49.36 6.29
CA ARG A 137 -14.81 -50.81 6.47
C ARG A 137 -14.93 -51.17 7.96
N THR A 138 -14.07 -50.63 8.82
CA THR A 138 -14.15 -50.88 10.26
C THR A 138 -15.52 -50.55 10.83
N ALA A 139 -16.10 -49.40 10.45
CA ALA A 139 -17.41 -49.00 10.92
C ALA A 139 -18.53 -49.98 10.44
N LEU A 140 -18.44 -50.51 9.22
CA LEU A 140 -19.38 -51.50 8.74
C LEU A 140 -19.22 -52.83 9.47
N ASP A 141 -18.02 -53.29 9.75
CA ASP A 141 -17.73 -54.50 10.54
C ASP A 141 -18.27 -54.41 11.96
N GLU A 142 -18.13 -53.28 12.61
CA GLU A 142 -18.68 -53.02 13.97
C GLU A 142 -20.21 -53.10 13.95
N LEU A 143 -20.88 -52.70 12.91
CA LEU A 143 -22.33 -52.80 12.74
C LEU A 143 -22.81 -54.19 12.46
N LYS A 144 -21.92 -55.17 12.19
CA LYS A 144 -22.22 -56.57 11.84
C LYS A 144 -23.22 -56.71 10.69
N VAL A 145 -23.15 -55.81 9.71
CA VAL A 145 -24.03 -55.82 8.54
C VAL A 145 -23.37 -56.55 7.40
N THR A 146 -24.12 -57.38 6.66
CA THR A 146 -23.64 -57.99 5.41
C THR A 146 -23.46 -56.83 4.39
N VAL A 147 -22.20 -56.62 3.95
CA VAL A 147 -21.86 -55.55 3.03
C VAL A 147 -22.05 -56.02 1.61
N ASP A 148 -22.79 -55.24 0.82
CA ASP A 148 -22.80 -55.33 -0.64
C ASP A 148 -21.55 -54.61 -1.17
N GLU A 149 -20.55 -55.34 -1.61
CA GLU A 149 -19.26 -54.78 -2.07
C GLU A 149 -19.42 -53.81 -3.23
N ASN A 150 -20.34 -54.05 -4.19
CA ASN A 150 -20.56 -53.14 -5.29
C ASN A 150 -21.13 -51.79 -4.82
N ARG A 151 -22.03 -51.83 -3.87
CA ARG A 151 -22.60 -50.60 -3.29
C ARG A 151 -21.57 -49.85 -2.43
N PHE A 152 -20.74 -50.59 -1.70
CA PHE A 152 -19.65 -50.00 -0.93
C PHE A 152 -18.65 -49.26 -1.83
N GLU A 153 -18.26 -49.89 -2.97
CA GLU A 153 -17.36 -49.24 -3.91
C GLU A 153 -17.97 -47.99 -4.56
N GLN A 154 -19.24 -48.02 -4.92
CA GLN A 154 -19.96 -46.83 -5.43
C GLN A 154 -19.99 -45.68 -4.44
N GLU A 155 -20.35 -45.96 -3.18
CA GLU A 155 -20.36 -44.94 -2.11
C GLU A 155 -18.93 -44.41 -1.81
N LEU A 156 -17.93 -45.27 -1.87
CA LEU A 156 -16.52 -44.91 -1.73
C LEU A 156 -16.08 -43.95 -2.84
N ILE A 157 -16.39 -44.26 -4.11
CA ILE A 157 -16.09 -43.38 -5.24
C ILE A 157 -16.73 -42.01 -5.06
N PHE A 158 -18.03 -41.97 -4.73
CA PHE A 158 -18.74 -40.73 -4.47
C PHE A 158 -18.08 -39.92 -3.32
N TYR A 159 -17.64 -40.60 -2.26
CA TYR A 159 -16.96 -39.96 -1.15
C TYR A 159 -15.59 -39.39 -1.58
N LEU A 160 -14.83 -40.15 -2.39
CA LEU A 160 -13.52 -39.70 -2.89
C LEU A 160 -13.64 -38.49 -3.83
N GLU A 161 -14.60 -38.51 -4.76
CA GLU A 161 -14.89 -37.36 -5.64
C GLU A 161 -15.27 -36.10 -4.86
N LYS A 162 -16.05 -36.23 -3.80
CA LYS A 162 -16.45 -35.11 -2.94
C LYS A 162 -15.27 -34.41 -2.28
N TYR A 163 -14.20 -35.15 -1.99
CA TYR A 163 -13.01 -34.66 -1.31
C TYR A 163 -11.78 -34.52 -2.23
N ASP A 164 -11.98 -34.71 -3.54
CA ASP A 164 -10.91 -34.48 -4.51
C ASP A 164 -10.48 -33.00 -4.53
N ILE A 165 -9.16 -32.78 -4.47
CA ILE A 165 -8.52 -31.46 -4.45
C ILE A 165 -7.76 -31.13 -5.76
N THR A 166 -7.92 -31.99 -6.77
CA THR A 166 -7.17 -31.87 -8.03
C THR A 166 -7.47 -30.55 -8.74
N GLU A 167 -8.73 -30.13 -8.74
CA GLU A 167 -9.14 -28.87 -9.36
C GLU A 167 -8.53 -27.66 -8.63
N GLU A 168 -8.61 -27.63 -7.32
CA GLU A 168 -8.05 -26.56 -6.49
C GLU A 168 -6.54 -26.45 -6.64
N LYS A 169 -5.84 -27.59 -6.72
CA LYS A 169 -4.39 -27.63 -6.99
C LYS A 169 -4.06 -26.98 -8.32
N VAL A 170 -4.77 -27.37 -9.40
CA VAL A 170 -4.52 -26.81 -10.75
C VAL A 170 -4.82 -25.31 -10.76
N ARG A 171 -5.96 -24.88 -10.18
CA ARG A 171 -6.34 -23.47 -10.11
C ARG A 171 -5.36 -22.65 -9.28
N LEU A 172 -4.97 -23.14 -8.10
CA LEU A 172 -3.99 -22.48 -7.25
C LEU A 172 -2.64 -22.34 -7.97
N GLY A 173 -2.16 -23.39 -8.62
CA GLY A 173 -0.93 -23.35 -9.42
C GLY A 173 -0.99 -22.30 -10.53
N ASN A 174 -2.11 -22.21 -11.24
CA ASN A 174 -2.34 -21.17 -12.25
C ASN A 174 -2.33 -19.76 -11.65
N HIS A 175 -2.96 -19.55 -10.49
CA HIS A 175 -2.97 -18.25 -9.81
C HIS A 175 -1.58 -17.85 -9.30
N LEU A 176 -0.79 -18.81 -8.79
CA LEU A 176 0.61 -18.58 -8.38
C LEU A 176 1.46 -18.12 -9.56
N SER A 177 1.36 -18.79 -10.70
CA SER A 177 2.06 -18.44 -11.93
C SER A 177 1.63 -17.07 -12.45
N TYR A 178 0.33 -16.82 -12.48
CA TYR A 178 -0.22 -15.54 -12.94
C TYR A 178 0.14 -14.36 -12.03
N PHE A 179 0.29 -14.61 -10.71
CA PHE A 179 0.81 -13.63 -9.79
C PHE A 179 2.23 -13.20 -10.14
N LEU A 180 3.13 -14.16 -10.39
CA LEU A 180 4.51 -13.89 -10.77
C LEU A 180 4.61 -13.20 -12.14
N GLU A 181 3.82 -13.61 -13.12
CA GLU A 181 3.75 -12.94 -14.43
C GLU A 181 3.28 -11.48 -14.28
N THR A 182 2.26 -11.25 -13.45
CA THR A 182 1.74 -9.91 -13.19
C THR A 182 2.74 -9.04 -12.42
N LEU A 183 3.47 -9.63 -11.47
CA LEU A 183 4.51 -8.95 -10.68
C LEU A 183 5.65 -8.45 -11.57
N ASN A 184 6.05 -9.25 -12.57
CA ASN A 184 7.11 -8.92 -13.51
C ASN A 184 6.65 -8.00 -14.66
N GLY A 185 5.38 -7.60 -14.70
CA GLY A 185 4.82 -6.70 -15.69
C GLY A 185 5.32 -5.26 -15.54
N MET A 186 5.32 -4.49 -16.65
CA MET A 186 5.79 -3.09 -16.67
C MET A 186 4.77 -2.08 -16.10
N GLU A 187 3.55 -2.48 -15.83
CA GLU A 187 2.47 -1.59 -15.39
C GLU A 187 2.26 -1.66 -13.87
N ALA A 188 1.74 -0.58 -13.30
CA ALA A 188 1.33 -0.55 -11.89
C ALA A 188 0.19 -1.55 -11.62
N ASN A 189 0.50 -2.69 -11.06
CA ASN A 189 -0.39 -3.87 -10.99
C ASN A 189 -0.91 -4.20 -9.58
N GLY A 190 -0.73 -3.34 -8.56
CA GLY A 190 -1.09 -3.64 -7.17
C GLY A 190 -2.55 -4.10 -6.99
N ARG A 191 -3.52 -3.46 -7.68
CA ARG A 191 -4.93 -3.88 -7.62
C ARG A 191 -5.14 -5.26 -8.22
N LYS A 192 -4.48 -5.58 -9.33
CA LYS A 192 -4.57 -6.88 -10.01
C LYS A 192 -3.96 -7.98 -9.15
N LEU A 193 -2.79 -7.74 -8.57
CA LEU A 193 -2.17 -8.65 -7.59
C LEU A 193 -3.10 -8.90 -6.39
N GLY A 194 -3.79 -7.87 -5.89
CA GLY A 194 -4.80 -8.01 -4.85
C GLY A 194 -5.95 -8.93 -5.23
N PHE A 195 -6.47 -8.86 -6.44
CA PHE A 195 -7.50 -9.79 -6.92
C PHE A 195 -6.97 -11.22 -7.05
N ILE A 196 -5.76 -11.40 -7.57
CA ILE A 196 -5.15 -12.73 -7.69
C ILE A 196 -4.98 -13.36 -6.30
N THR A 197 -4.54 -12.61 -5.28
CA THR A 197 -4.42 -13.13 -3.90
C THR A 197 -5.76 -13.53 -3.29
N GLN A 198 -6.86 -12.89 -3.67
CA GLN A 198 -8.20 -13.31 -3.25
C GLN A 198 -8.57 -14.66 -3.85
N GLU A 199 -8.32 -14.87 -5.15
CA GLU A 199 -8.58 -16.16 -5.82
C GLU A 199 -7.68 -17.27 -5.23
N MET A 200 -6.38 -17.00 -4.99
CA MET A 200 -5.51 -17.94 -4.28
C MET A 200 -6.11 -18.34 -2.92
N GLY A 201 -6.63 -17.38 -2.18
CA GLY A 201 -7.27 -17.62 -0.89
C GLY A 201 -8.52 -18.49 -0.98
N ARG A 202 -9.31 -18.35 -2.04
CA ARG A 202 -10.46 -19.23 -2.31
C ARG A 202 -10.05 -20.67 -2.51
N GLU A 203 -9.06 -20.91 -3.36
CA GLU A 203 -8.57 -22.26 -3.63
C GLU A 203 -7.96 -22.92 -2.39
N ILE A 204 -7.14 -22.18 -1.62
CA ILE A 204 -6.57 -22.68 -0.35
C ILE A 204 -7.69 -23.00 0.67
N ASN A 205 -8.73 -22.18 0.77
CA ASN A 205 -9.86 -22.44 1.65
C ASN A 205 -10.64 -23.71 1.23
N THR A 206 -10.88 -23.88 -0.07
CA THR A 206 -11.56 -25.06 -0.60
C THR A 206 -10.73 -26.32 -0.38
N MET A 207 -9.42 -26.27 -0.64
CA MET A 207 -8.50 -27.37 -0.28
C MET A 207 -8.62 -27.72 1.22
N GLY A 208 -8.63 -26.72 2.09
CA GLY A 208 -8.80 -26.95 3.53
C GLY A 208 -10.11 -27.61 3.91
N SER A 209 -11.22 -27.22 3.28
CA SER A 209 -12.54 -27.83 3.54
C SER A 209 -12.66 -29.26 3.03
N LYS A 210 -11.94 -29.61 1.98
CA LYS A 210 -11.87 -30.95 1.39
C LYS A 210 -10.81 -31.85 2.06
N SER A 211 -9.82 -31.27 2.74
CA SER A 211 -8.72 -32.00 3.37
C SER A 211 -9.14 -32.60 4.69
N ASN A 212 -9.66 -33.82 4.69
CA ASN A 212 -9.99 -34.58 5.90
C ASN A 212 -8.79 -35.40 6.39
N HIS A 213 -7.63 -34.73 6.58
CA HIS A 213 -6.37 -35.32 7.01
C HIS A 213 -5.58 -34.31 7.84
N THR A 214 -5.06 -34.70 9.00
CA THR A 214 -4.45 -33.77 9.98
C THR A 214 -3.24 -33.03 9.40
N GLU A 215 -2.32 -33.73 8.73
CA GLU A 215 -1.12 -33.09 8.18
C GLU A 215 -1.47 -32.14 7.01
N MET A 216 -2.40 -32.53 6.15
CA MET A 216 -2.90 -31.64 5.08
C MET A 216 -3.51 -30.37 5.68
N GLN A 217 -4.27 -30.45 6.78
CA GLN A 217 -4.83 -29.27 7.44
C GLN A 217 -3.75 -28.31 7.98
N LYS A 218 -2.65 -28.85 8.54
CA LYS A 218 -1.51 -28.05 8.98
C LYS A 218 -0.89 -27.31 7.81
N LEU A 219 -0.66 -27.98 6.69
CA LEU A 219 -0.10 -27.39 5.48
C LEU A 219 -1.01 -26.30 4.90
N VAL A 220 -2.33 -26.50 4.91
CA VAL A 220 -3.31 -25.47 4.52
C VAL A 220 -3.21 -24.22 5.42
N VAL A 221 -3.04 -24.41 6.73
CA VAL A 221 -2.85 -23.28 7.67
C VAL A 221 -1.56 -22.53 7.34
N MET A 222 -0.48 -23.24 7.05
CA MET A 222 0.80 -22.62 6.64
C MET A 222 0.67 -21.87 5.33
N MET A 223 -0.05 -22.42 4.32
CA MET A 223 -0.33 -21.71 3.07
C MET A 223 -1.12 -20.43 3.30
N LYS A 224 -2.10 -20.44 4.21
CA LYS A 224 -2.87 -19.24 4.58
C LYS A 224 -1.97 -18.18 5.23
N ASP A 225 -1.06 -18.56 6.10
CA ASP A 225 -0.12 -17.65 6.76
C ASP A 225 0.80 -16.97 5.72
N GLU A 226 1.36 -17.75 4.78
CA GLU A 226 2.16 -17.19 3.69
C GLU A 226 1.34 -16.24 2.78
N LEU A 227 0.08 -16.58 2.50
CA LEU A 227 -0.80 -15.74 1.71
C LEU A 227 -1.17 -14.42 2.42
N GLU A 228 -1.40 -14.42 3.73
CA GLU A 228 -1.66 -13.18 4.49
C GLU A 228 -0.46 -12.23 4.43
N LYS A 229 0.78 -12.74 4.53
CA LYS A 229 1.99 -11.94 4.35
C LYS A 229 2.03 -11.26 2.97
N ILE A 230 1.62 -11.97 1.92
CA ILE A 230 1.50 -11.39 0.57
C ILE A 230 0.43 -10.28 0.55
N LYS A 231 -0.76 -10.51 1.11
CA LYS A 231 -1.87 -9.55 1.11
C LYS A 231 -1.51 -8.25 1.82
N GLU A 232 -0.80 -8.33 2.95
CA GLU A 232 -0.33 -7.15 3.67
C GLU A 232 0.59 -6.28 2.82
N GLN A 233 1.48 -6.89 2.06
CA GLN A 233 2.46 -6.19 1.24
C GLN A 233 1.94 -5.73 -0.13
N VAL A 234 0.95 -6.42 -0.69
CA VAL A 234 0.34 -6.02 -1.98
C VAL A 234 -0.26 -4.61 -1.95
N LEU A 235 -0.68 -4.12 -0.79
CA LEU A 235 -1.18 -2.77 -0.61
C LEU A 235 -0.10 -1.69 -0.83
N ASN A 236 1.18 -2.05 -0.71
CA ASN A 236 2.34 -1.19 -0.90
C ASN A 236 2.88 -1.20 -2.34
N VAL A 237 2.35 -2.07 -3.20
CA VAL A 237 2.74 -2.13 -4.63
C VAL A 237 2.08 -0.98 -5.40
N LEU A 238 2.88 -0.26 -6.15
CA LEU A 238 2.47 0.85 -7.03
C LEU A 238 1.84 0.36 -8.32
#